data_83404a03a7f602923c2e9689f7f1e420
#
_entry.id   83404a03a7f602923c2e9689f7f1e420
#
_cell.length_a   1.000
_cell.length_b   1.000
_cell.length_c   1.000
_cell.angle_alpha   90.00
_cell.angle_beta   90.00
_cell.angle_gamma   90.00
#
_symmetry.space_group_name_H-M   'P 1'
#
loop_
_entity.id
_entity.type
_entity.pdbx_description
1 polymer ?
#
loop_
_entity_poly.entity_id
_entity_poly.type
_entity_poly.pdbx_seq_one_letter_code
_entity_poly.pdbx_strand_id
1 'polypeptide(L)'
;MGHISAEGSSDRGCGSARVLTSKITQAAVTGISASVRTTLVGDIGGTNARFAIVGAGRPESRRVYQCADYPEAHAAIEAYLAEIKPVARPQSISLAVAGPVLEGSITFTNNGWRISERELLASGFERARLVNDFAALAIAISKVTAEELVWLGGPREALPGATTVVLGPGTGFGVAALVRDRGLQAVSTTEGGHIAFAPCDDEEMELLRVMRRQFARVSVERILSGPGLASLHQALAVVDGRMQEPLEAAEITRRARAGDESCLRTTRRFCAILGSVAGDFALAYGARGGVCIAGGVAEKMADLINASDFRARFDDKGRFTAYTQAIPTWLLSSTDAALIGAAQALEL
;
A
#
# COMPACT_ATOMS: atom_id res chain seq x y z
N MET A 1 -40.15 21.58 -55.01
CA MET A 1 -41.07 20.60 -55.59
C MET A 1 -41.10 19.44 -54.62
N GLY A 2 -42.08 19.14 -53.91
CA GLY A 2 -43.49 19.18 -53.73
C GLY A 2 -43.73 18.36 -52.48
N HIS A 3 -44.28 18.88 -51.47
CA HIS A 3 -45.69 18.95 -51.00
C HIS A 3 -46.46 17.63 -51.15
N ILE A 4 -47.01 17.16 -50.03
CA ILE A 4 -48.44 16.97 -49.71
C ILE A 4 -48.46 16.11 -48.43
N SER A 5 -48.85 16.57 -47.22
CA SER A 5 -50.15 16.93 -46.65
C SER A 5 -51.21 15.81 -46.62
N ALA A 6 -51.69 15.55 -45.52
CA ALA A 6 -53.00 15.70 -44.89
C ALA A 6 -53.53 14.36 -44.33
N GLU A 7 -53.88 14.29 -43.05
CA GLU A 7 -55.16 14.57 -42.38
C GLU A 7 -56.14 13.38 -42.33
N GLY A 8 -56.74 13.22 -41.17
CA GLY A 8 -58.06 12.62 -40.93
C GLY A 8 -58.08 11.64 -39.76
N SER A 9 -58.44 12.00 -38.62
CA SER A 9 -59.62 12.31 -37.84
C SER A 9 -60.42 11.10 -37.32
N SER A 10 -60.62 11.13 -36.00
CA SER A 10 -61.82 10.73 -35.21
C SER A 10 -62.22 9.23 -35.24
N ASP A 11 -62.63 8.59 -34.18
CA ASP A 11 -63.71 8.94 -33.25
C ASP A 11 -63.75 7.93 -32.06
N ARG A 12 -64.17 8.42 -30.95
CA ARG A 12 -64.84 7.90 -29.75
C ARG A 12 -65.19 6.41 -29.59
N GLY A 13 -64.85 5.93 -28.37
CA GLY A 13 -65.47 4.72 -27.80
C GLY A 13 -65.32 4.67 -26.27
N CYS A 14 -66.29 5.21 -25.57
CA CYS A 14 -66.49 5.14 -24.12
C CYS A 14 -66.84 3.73 -23.70
N GLY A 15 -66.14 3.13 -22.73
CA GLY A 15 -66.42 1.79 -22.20
C GLY A 15 -66.00 1.63 -20.74
N SER A 16 -66.93 1.76 -19.88
CA SER A 16 -67.04 1.52 -18.44
C SER A 16 -65.97 0.72 -17.74
N ALA A 17 -65.47 1.31 -16.66
CA ALA A 17 -64.70 0.67 -15.62
C ALA A 17 -65.47 -0.48 -14.91
N ARG A 18 -64.85 -1.63 -14.85
CA ARG A 18 -65.15 -2.65 -13.82
C ARG A 18 -63.97 -2.74 -12.87
N VAL A 19 -64.22 -2.28 -11.64
CA VAL A 19 -63.35 -2.51 -10.47
C VAL A 19 -63.35 -3.98 -10.14
N LEU A 20 -62.24 -4.66 -10.34
CA LEU A 20 -61.96 -5.98 -9.78
C LEU A 20 -60.97 -5.79 -8.63
N THR A 21 -61.54 -5.75 -7.42
CA THR A 21 -60.79 -5.90 -6.18
C THR A 21 -60.27 -7.33 -6.07
N SER A 22 -59.01 -7.59 -6.44
CA SER A 22 -58.32 -8.80 -6.12
C SER A 22 -57.59 -8.66 -4.78
N LYS A 23 -58.02 -9.47 -3.81
CA LYS A 23 -57.32 -9.67 -2.53
C LYS A 23 -55.89 -10.13 -2.82
N ILE A 24 -54.94 -9.23 -2.61
CA ILE A 24 -53.52 -9.62 -2.55
C ILE A 24 -53.30 -10.21 -1.15
N THR A 25 -53.18 -11.53 -1.14
CA THR A 25 -52.71 -12.30 0.02
C THR A 25 -51.27 -11.80 0.33
N GLN A 26 -51.10 -11.25 1.52
CA GLN A 26 -49.78 -10.94 2.08
C GLN A 26 -49.01 -12.28 2.22
N ALA A 27 -48.22 -12.63 1.22
CA ALA A 27 -47.16 -13.62 1.39
C ALA A 27 -46.10 -12.93 2.28
N ALA A 28 -45.92 -13.47 3.47
CA ALA A 28 -44.84 -13.10 4.36
C ALA A 28 -43.52 -13.28 3.60
N VAL A 29 -42.89 -12.15 3.22
CA VAL A 29 -41.50 -12.12 2.79
C VAL A 29 -40.70 -12.41 4.06
N THR A 30 -40.40 -13.68 4.29
CA THR A 30 -39.34 -14.08 5.18
C THR A 30 -38.06 -13.52 4.58
N GLY A 31 -37.67 -12.36 5.09
CA GLY A 31 -36.39 -11.77 4.77
C GLY A 31 -35.29 -12.73 5.20
N ILE A 32 -34.68 -13.38 4.23
CA ILE A 32 -33.35 -13.96 4.39
C ILE A 32 -32.47 -12.74 4.58
N SER A 33 -32.21 -12.39 5.83
CA SER A 33 -31.12 -11.49 6.17
C SER A 33 -29.86 -12.18 5.62
N ALA A 34 -29.38 -11.73 4.47
CA ALA A 34 -28.07 -12.11 4.01
C ALA A 34 -27.11 -11.71 5.13
N SER A 35 -26.64 -12.68 5.90
CA SER A 35 -25.64 -12.43 6.93
C SER A 35 -24.47 -11.77 6.24
N VAL A 36 -24.21 -10.52 6.58
CA VAL A 36 -23.04 -9.80 6.05
C VAL A 36 -21.82 -10.65 6.38
N ARG A 37 -21.22 -11.26 5.35
CA ARG A 37 -20.01 -12.05 5.53
C ARG A 37 -18.94 -11.14 6.07
N THR A 38 -18.44 -11.44 7.25
CA THR A 38 -17.36 -10.69 7.88
C THR A 38 -16.03 -11.38 7.63
N THR A 39 -15.01 -10.57 7.37
CA THR A 39 -13.64 -11.02 7.18
C THR A 39 -12.78 -10.50 8.31
N LEU A 40 -12.04 -11.40 8.96
CA LEU A 40 -10.93 -10.99 9.81
C LEU A 40 -9.78 -10.57 8.90
N VAL A 41 -9.29 -9.36 9.08
CA VAL A 41 -8.12 -8.86 8.37
C VAL A 41 -6.98 -8.60 9.34
N GLY A 42 -5.76 -8.80 8.89
CA GLY A 42 -4.56 -8.51 9.68
C GLY A 42 -3.47 -7.84 8.86
N ASP A 43 -2.64 -7.09 9.57
CA ASP A 43 -1.37 -6.53 9.08
C ASP A 43 -0.30 -6.93 10.09
N ILE A 44 0.57 -7.85 9.68
CA ILE A 44 1.53 -8.53 10.57
C ILE A 44 2.95 -8.19 10.12
N GLY A 45 3.60 -7.38 10.94
CA GLY A 45 5.03 -7.10 10.82
C GLY A 45 5.89 -7.94 11.75
N GLY A 46 7.16 -7.62 11.82
CA GLY A 46 8.11 -8.34 12.71
C GLY A 46 7.89 -8.11 14.19
N THR A 47 7.26 -6.99 14.59
CA THR A 47 7.09 -6.58 15.99
C THR A 47 5.63 -6.54 16.41
N ASN A 48 4.76 -6.07 15.53
CA ASN A 48 3.35 -5.86 15.80
C ASN A 48 2.48 -6.67 14.83
N ALA A 49 1.37 -7.17 15.36
CA ALA A 49 0.25 -7.72 14.58
C ALA A 49 -0.98 -6.83 14.83
N ARG A 50 -1.55 -6.28 13.78
CA ARG A 50 -2.75 -5.47 13.81
C ARG A 50 -3.90 -6.28 13.21
N PHE A 51 -5.04 -6.36 13.91
CA PHE A 51 -6.22 -7.05 13.42
C PHE A 51 -7.44 -6.13 13.41
N ALA A 52 -8.38 -6.44 12.51
CA ALA A 52 -9.67 -5.77 12.41
C ALA A 52 -10.71 -6.72 11.80
N ILE A 53 -11.98 -6.37 11.90
CA ILE A 53 -13.08 -7.00 11.18
C ILE A 53 -13.50 -6.09 10.03
N VAL A 54 -13.73 -6.66 8.87
CA VAL A 54 -14.31 -5.98 7.70
C VAL A 54 -15.62 -6.68 7.35
N GLY A 55 -16.68 -5.88 7.32
CA GLY A 55 -17.98 -6.27 6.76
C GLY A 55 -18.18 -5.62 5.39
N ALA A 56 -19.24 -4.84 5.27
CA ALA A 56 -19.56 -4.11 4.03
C ALA A 56 -18.79 -2.78 3.85
N GLY A 57 -17.96 -2.38 4.82
CA GLY A 57 -17.33 -1.07 4.90
C GLY A 57 -15.84 -1.09 5.17
N ARG A 58 -15.39 -0.10 5.94
CA ARG A 58 -14.00 0.00 6.40
C ARG A 58 -13.72 -0.93 7.59
N PRO A 59 -12.41 -1.20 7.88
CA PRO A 59 -12.02 -2.00 9.03
C PRO A 59 -12.53 -1.42 10.35
N GLU A 60 -13.14 -2.27 11.18
CA GLU A 60 -13.68 -1.94 12.49
C GLU A 60 -13.02 -2.79 13.59
N SER A 61 -13.25 -2.44 14.85
CA SER A 61 -12.76 -3.20 16.03
C SER A 61 -11.24 -3.44 16.01
N ARG A 62 -10.47 -2.43 15.58
CA ARG A 62 -9.00 -2.54 15.45
C ARG A 62 -8.33 -2.78 16.78
N ARG A 63 -7.37 -3.70 16.79
CA ARG A 63 -6.46 -3.96 17.92
C ARG A 63 -5.05 -4.19 17.41
N VAL A 64 -4.09 -3.87 18.25
CA VAL A 64 -2.67 -4.09 17.99
C VAL A 64 -2.10 -4.96 19.10
N TYR A 65 -1.38 -5.99 18.72
CA TYR A 65 -0.72 -6.95 19.61
C TYR A 65 0.78 -6.92 19.37
N GLN A 66 1.57 -7.04 20.44
CA GLN A 66 3.01 -7.27 20.31
C GLN A 66 3.24 -8.73 19.93
N CYS A 67 3.96 -8.98 18.84
CA CYS A 67 4.24 -10.36 18.42
C CYS A 67 4.96 -11.17 19.52
N ALA A 68 5.82 -10.52 20.30
CA ALA A 68 6.58 -11.16 21.39
C ALA A 68 5.71 -11.70 22.53
N ASP A 69 4.46 -11.21 22.66
CA ASP A 69 3.55 -11.65 23.73
C ASP A 69 2.84 -12.98 23.38
N TYR A 70 3.00 -13.48 22.16
CA TYR A 70 2.32 -14.66 21.65
C TYR A 70 3.30 -15.66 21.02
N PRO A 71 3.14 -16.96 21.29
CA PRO A 71 4.05 -17.99 20.76
C PRO A 71 3.95 -18.12 19.24
N GLU A 72 2.80 -17.81 18.66
CA GLU A 72 2.50 -17.94 17.22
C GLU A 72 1.37 -17.01 16.80
N ALA A 73 1.20 -16.77 15.49
CA ALA A 73 0.17 -15.91 14.95
C ALA A 73 -1.24 -16.37 15.29
N HIS A 74 -1.48 -17.68 15.31
CA HIS A 74 -2.79 -18.24 15.64
C HIS A 74 -3.24 -17.86 17.06
N ALA A 75 -2.33 -17.90 18.03
CA ALA A 75 -2.62 -17.48 19.40
C ALA A 75 -3.03 -16.00 19.49
N ALA A 76 -2.36 -15.13 18.72
CA ALA A 76 -2.72 -13.71 18.65
C ALA A 76 -4.10 -13.50 17.97
N ILE A 77 -4.42 -14.26 16.91
CA ILE A 77 -5.74 -14.23 16.25
C ILE A 77 -6.85 -14.65 17.20
N GLU A 78 -6.68 -15.74 17.94
CA GLU A 78 -7.67 -16.21 18.91
C GLU A 78 -7.83 -15.24 20.08
N ALA A 79 -6.74 -14.63 20.56
CA ALA A 79 -6.80 -13.57 21.57
C ALA A 79 -7.62 -12.36 21.08
N TYR A 80 -7.40 -11.93 19.84
CA TYR A 80 -8.20 -10.88 19.21
C TYR A 80 -9.68 -11.23 19.17
N LEU A 81 -10.03 -12.42 18.68
CA LEU A 81 -11.44 -12.87 18.60
C LEU A 81 -12.09 -12.99 19.98
N ALA A 82 -11.34 -13.47 20.98
CA ALA A 82 -11.81 -13.55 22.37
C ALA A 82 -12.06 -12.19 23.01
N GLU A 83 -11.25 -11.17 22.64
CA GLU A 83 -11.38 -9.80 23.13
C GLU A 83 -12.60 -9.10 22.51
N ILE A 84 -12.72 -9.11 21.17
CA ILE A 84 -13.78 -8.35 20.49
C ILE A 84 -15.15 -9.03 20.53
N LYS A 85 -15.20 -10.35 20.78
CA LYS A 85 -16.43 -11.17 20.88
C LYS A 85 -17.42 -10.86 19.76
N PRO A 86 -17.07 -11.11 18.49
CA PRO A 86 -17.94 -10.80 17.38
C PRO A 86 -19.25 -11.59 17.50
N VAL A 87 -20.36 -11.02 17.03
CA VAL A 87 -21.70 -11.68 17.07
C VAL A 87 -21.67 -13.05 16.39
N ALA A 88 -20.90 -13.15 15.30
CA ALA A 88 -20.59 -14.42 14.64
C ALA A 88 -19.09 -14.45 14.31
N ARG A 89 -18.47 -15.64 14.43
CA ARG A 89 -17.05 -15.81 14.04
C ARG A 89 -16.90 -15.47 12.54
N PRO A 90 -15.91 -14.67 12.16
CA PRO A 90 -15.64 -14.37 10.76
C PRO A 90 -15.42 -15.65 9.95
N GLN A 91 -16.05 -15.74 8.79
CA GLN A 91 -15.92 -16.90 7.90
C GLN A 91 -14.64 -16.86 7.07
N SER A 92 -14.11 -15.67 6.85
CA SER A 92 -12.91 -15.47 6.02
C SER A 92 -11.82 -14.78 6.83
N ILE A 93 -10.57 -15.06 6.47
CA ILE A 93 -9.39 -14.38 7.02
C ILE A 93 -8.46 -13.98 5.89
N SER A 94 -7.93 -12.74 5.95
CA SER A 94 -6.90 -12.28 5.03
C SER A 94 -5.86 -11.45 5.75
N LEU A 95 -4.59 -11.82 5.60
CA LEU A 95 -3.49 -11.22 6.34
C LEU A 95 -2.47 -10.61 5.38
N ALA A 96 -2.22 -9.31 5.52
CA ALA A 96 -1.06 -8.65 4.97
C ALA A 96 0.14 -8.98 5.86
N VAL A 97 1.25 -9.44 5.26
CA VAL A 97 2.41 -9.94 5.99
C VAL A 97 3.70 -9.33 5.45
N ALA A 98 4.59 -8.92 6.36
CA ALA A 98 5.87 -8.32 6.01
C ALA A 98 6.87 -9.40 5.59
N GLY A 99 6.92 -9.70 4.29
CA GLY A 99 7.84 -10.65 3.68
C GLY A 99 7.21 -11.43 2.52
N PRO A 100 8.01 -12.30 1.87
CA PRO A 100 7.55 -13.07 0.73
C PRO A 100 6.59 -14.19 1.17
N VAL A 101 5.44 -14.25 0.51
CA VAL A 101 4.48 -15.37 0.63
C VAL A 101 4.81 -16.39 -0.45
N LEU A 102 5.23 -17.58 -0.04
CA LEU A 102 5.58 -18.68 -0.93
C LEU A 102 4.59 -19.83 -0.72
N GLU A 103 3.93 -20.25 -1.78
CA GLU A 103 2.96 -21.36 -1.74
C GLU A 103 1.93 -21.21 -0.61
N GLY A 104 1.40 -19.98 -0.42
CA GLY A 104 0.42 -19.68 0.62
C GLY A 104 0.96 -19.75 2.05
N SER A 105 2.27 -19.60 2.25
CA SER A 105 2.89 -19.60 3.58
C SER A 105 4.01 -18.58 3.72
N ILE A 106 4.28 -18.17 4.97
CA ILE A 106 5.40 -17.31 5.34
C ILE A 106 6.00 -17.78 6.66
N THR A 107 7.32 -17.59 6.79
CA THR A 107 8.03 -17.68 8.06
C THR A 107 8.70 -16.34 8.32
N PHE A 108 8.34 -15.69 9.42
CA PHE A 108 8.92 -14.39 9.78
C PHE A 108 10.31 -14.56 10.35
N THR A 109 11.27 -13.82 9.82
CA THR A 109 12.67 -13.88 10.27
C THR A 109 12.90 -13.26 11.65
N ASN A 110 12.06 -12.29 12.05
CA ASN A 110 12.28 -11.48 13.24
C ASN A 110 11.63 -12.05 14.52
N ASN A 111 10.55 -12.83 14.41
CA ASN A 111 9.83 -13.38 15.56
C ASN A 111 9.63 -14.90 15.49
N GLY A 112 10.06 -15.53 14.39
CA GLY A 112 9.96 -16.97 14.20
C GLY A 112 8.54 -17.49 13.94
N TRP A 113 7.54 -16.62 13.84
CA TRP A 113 6.18 -17.03 13.52
C TRP A 113 6.12 -17.66 12.14
N ARG A 114 5.33 -18.72 12.03
CA ARG A 114 4.93 -19.31 10.77
C ARG A 114 3.42 -19.20 10.61
N ILE A 115 2.98 -18.85 9.40
CA ILE A 115 1.56 -18.78 9.04
C ILE A 115 1.39 -19.42 7.67
N SER A 116 0.36 -20.23 7.52
CA SER A 116 -0.04 -20.76 6.21
C SER A 116 -1.56 -20.66 6.01
N GLU A 117 -1.98 -20.43 4.77
CA GLU A 117 -3.40 -20.44 4.39
C GLU A 117 -4.06 -21.77 4.77
N ARG A 118 -3.32 -22.89 4.61
CA ARG A 118 -3.81 -24.23 4.97
C ARG A 118 -4.09 -24.36 6.48
N GLU A 119 -3.22 -23.84 7.35
CA GLU A 119 -3.43 -23.89 8.80
C GLU A 119 -4.60 -22.98 9.21
N LEU A 120 -4.75 -21.82 8.58
CA LEU A 120 -5.89 -20.92 8.80
C LEU A 120 -7.21 -21.58 8.38
N LEU A 121 -7.27 -22.28 7.25
CA LEU A 121 -8.45 -23.06 6.85
C LEU A 121 -8.74 -24.18 7.85
N ALA A 122 -7.71 -24.91 8.31
CA ALA A 122 -7.87 -25.97 9.30
C ALA A 122 -8.37 -25.46 10.67
N SER A 123 -8.15 -24.17 10.99
CA SER A 123 -8.64 -23.54 12.22
C SER A 123 -10.11 -23.06 12.13
N GLY A 124 -10.80 -23.36 11.02
CA GLY A 124 -12.24 -23.16 10.88
C GLY A 124 -12.63 -21.94 10.02
N PHE A 125 -11.72 -21.28 9.35
CA PHE A 125 -12.07 -20.31 8.31
C PHE A 125 -12.45 -21.03 7.02
N GLU A 126 -13.45 -20.52 6.30
CA GLU A 126 -13.87 -21.05 4.98
C GLU A 126 -12.95 -20.57 3.85
N ARG A 127 -12.40 -19.35 4.00
CA ARG A 127 -11.47 -18.72 3.06
C ARG A 127 -10.31 -18.12 3.82
N ALA A 128 -9.11 -18.36 3.35
CA ALA A 128 -7.88 -17.79 3.91
C ALA A 128 -7.01 -17.23 2.80
N ARG A 129 -6.39 -16.07 3.02
CA ARG A 129 -5.46 -15.45 2.10
C ARG A 129 -4.29 -14.83 2.85
N LEU A 130 -3.08 -15.09 2.39
CA LEU A 130 -1.88 -14.35 2.75
C LEU A 130 -1.46 -13.48 1.57
N VAL A 131 -1.14 -12.23 1.85
CA VAL A 131 -0.67 -11.28 0.85
C VAL A 131 0.53 -10.50 1.42
N ASN A 132 1.54 -10.24 0.61
CA ASN A 132 2.62 -9.36 1.06
C ASN A 132 2.08 -7.96 1.41
N ASP A 133 2.66 -7.29 2.42
CA ASP A 133 2.21 -6.00 2.93
C ASP A 133 2.15 -4.91 1.85
N PHE A 134 3.19 -4.78 1.01
CA PHE A 134 3.17 -3.82 -0.11
C PHE A 134 2.20 -4.23 -1.23
N ALA A 135 2.01 -5.53 -1.46
CA ALA A 135 0.97 -5.99 -2.37
C ALA A 135 -0.42 -5.62 -1.85
N ALA A 136 -0.68 -5.75 -0.55
CA ALA A 136 -1.91 -5.28 0.08
C ALA A 136 -2.09 -3.77 -0.12
N LEU A 137 -1.05 -2.95 0.10
CA LEU A 137 -1.11 -1.51 -0.16
C LEU A 137 -1.41 -1.20 -1.64
N ALA A 138 -0.82 -1.94 -2.58
CA ALA A 138 -1.09 -1.76 -4.01
C ALA A 138 -2.55 -2.09 -4.37
N ILE A 139 -3.13 -3.13 -3.77
CA ILE A 139 -4.55 -3.48 -3.92
C ILE A 139 -5.42 -2.36 -3.35
N ALA A 140 -5.08 -1.84 -2.18
CA ALA A 140 -5.85 -0.82 -1.49
C ALA A 140 -5.92 0.52 -2.23
N ILE A 141 -4.95 0.83 -3.11
CA ILE A 141 -4.80 2.18 -3.71
C ILE A 141 -6.07 2.65 -4.45
N SER A 142 -6.87 1.73 -4.96
CA SER A 142 -8.14 2.03 -5.62
C SER A 142 -9.29 2.38 -4.65
N LYS A 143 -9.09 2.20 -3.36
CA LYS A 143 -10.08 2.42 -2.29
C LYS A 143 -9.65 3.46 -1.26
N VAL A 144 -8.41 3.94 -1.38
CA VAL A 144 -7.89 5.04 -0.57
C VAL A 144 -8.58 6.34 -1.01
N THR A 145 -8.97 7.16 -0.04
CA THR A 145 -9.58 8.45 -0.32
C THR A 145 -8.53 9.53 -0.60
N ALA A 146 -8.94 10.65 -1.18
CA ALA A 146 -8.01 11.73 -1.49
C ALA A 146 -7.35 12.33 -0.24
N GLU A 147 -8.05 12.31 0.90
CA GLU A 147 -7.54 12.79 2.20
C GLU A 147 -6.44 11.90 2.78
N GLU A 148 -6.39 10.65 2.35
CA GLU A 148 -5.36 9.67 2.74
C GLU A 148 -4.11 9.74 1.85
N LEU A 149 -4.10 10.66 0.87
CA LEU A 149 -2.99 10.85 -0.07
C LEU A 149 -2.42 12.26 0.03
N VAL A 150 -1.15 12.37 0.40
CA VAL A 150 -0.41 13.63 0.35
C VAL A 150 0.25 13.75 -1.03
N TRP A 151 -0.11 14.77 -1.80
CA TRP A 151 0.45 15.01 -3.11
C TRP A 151 1.93 15.45 -3.02
N LEU A 152 2.80 14.77 -3.77
CA LEU A 152 4.24 15.03 -3.83
C LEU A 152 4.69 15.66 -5.16
N GLY A 153 3.86 15.66 -6.19
CA GLY A 153 4.19 16.29 -7.47
C GLY A 153 3.58 15.62 -8.69
N GLY A 154 3.75 16.25 -9.86
CA GLY A 154 3.14 15.83 -11.13
C GLY A 154 1.68 16.25 -11.27
N PRO A 155 0.94 15.69 -12.23
CA PRO A 155 -0.49 15.92 -12.38
C PRO A 155 -1.25 15.52 -11.10
N ARG A 156 -2.38 16.17 -10.82
CA ARG A 156 -3.25 15.78 -9.70
C ARG A 156 -4.03 14.50 -10.00
N GLU A 157 -4.30 14.24 -11.24
CA GLU A 157 -5.11 13.12 -11.70
C GLU A 157 -4.23 12.04 -12.33
N ALA A 158 -4.48 10.81 -11.96
CA ALA A 158 -3.87 9.62 -12.56
C ALA A 158 -4.49 9.31 -13.92
N LEU A 159 -3.74 8.66 -14.81
CA LEU A 159 -4.32 8.08 -16.00
C LEU A 159 -5.25 6.91 -15.61
N PRO A 160 -6.56 6.99 -15.87
CA PRO A 160 -7.50 5.93 -15.49
C PRO A 160 -7.12 4.59 -16.11
N GLY A 161 -7.23 3.51 -15.35
CA GLY A 161 -6.96 2.15 -15.84
C GLY A 161 -5.49 1.85 -16.13
N ALA A 162 -4.56 2.72 -15.77
CA ALA A 162 -3.14 2.48 -15.91
C ALA A 162 -2.53 1.86 -14.64
N THR A 163 -1.37 1.22 -14.82
CA THR A 163 -0.60 0.62 -13.73
C THR A 163 -0.18 1.66 -12.69
N THR A 164 -0.32 1.30 -11.42
CA THR A 164 0.12 2.09 -10.25
C THR A 164 1.18 1.31 -9.48
N VAL A 165 2.26 1.95 -9.09
CA VAL A 165 3.31 1.38 -8.22
C VAL A 165 3.14 1.91 -6.80
N VAL A 166 3.30 1.05 -5.82
CA VAL A 166 3.43 1.41 -4.40
C VAL A 166 4.79 0.93 -3.93
N LEU A 167 5.57 1.83 -3.37
CA LEU A 167 6.91 1.52 -2.88
C LEU A 167 7.29 2.40 -1.69
N GLY A 168 8.28 1.99 -0.94
CA GLY A 168 8.85 2.90 0.04
C GLY A 168 9.51 2.27 1.25
N PRO A 169 10.15 3.15 2.06
CA PRO A 169 10.96 2.75 3.20
C PRO A 169 10.12 2.48 4.46
N GLY A 170 10.42 1.33 5.06
CA GLY A 170 9.98 0.91 6.38
C GLY A 170 11.17 0.37 7.18
N THR A 171 11.00 -0.80 7.83
CA THR A 171 12.12 -1.60 8.36
C THR A 171 13.04 -2.05 7.21
N GLY A 172 12.45 -2.40 6.06
CA GLY A 172 13.10 -2.64 4.78
C GLY A 172 12.63 -1.64 3.72
N PHE A 173 12.64 -2.07 2.44
CA PHE A 173 12.12 -1.31 1.30
C PHE A 173 11.20 -2.20 0.45
N GLY A 174 9.91 -1.95 0.53
CA GLY A 174 8.92 -2.70 -0.23
C GLY A 174 8.62 -2.08 -1.59
N VAL A 175 8.24 -2.94 -2.55
CA VAL A 175 7.79 -2.54 -3.90
C VAL A 175 6.73 -3.51 -4.38
N ALA A 176 5.57 -2.99 -4.76
CA ALA A 176 4.54 -3.75 -5.45
C ALA A 176 3.85 -2.87 -6.51
N ALA A 177 3.20 -3.50 -7.47
CA ALA A 177 2.44 -2.80 -8.50
C ALA A 177 1.06 -3.40 -8.66
N LEU A 178 0.05 -2.54 -8.79
CA LEU A 178 -1.24 -2.91 -9.32
C LEU A 178 -1.18 -2.72 -10.84
N VAL A 179 -0.86 -3.81 -11.53
CA VAL A 179 -0.76 -3.84 -12.99
C VAL A 179 -2.16 -3.86 -13.59
N ARG A 180 -2.40 -2.97 -14.55
CA ARG A 180 -3.69 -2.87 -15.24
C ARG A 180 -3.47 -2.82 -16.75
N ASP A 181 -4.19 -3.65 -17.48
CA ASP A 181 -4.23 -3.63 -18.95
C ASP A 181 -5.62 -4.05 -19.44
N ARG A 182 -6.26 -3.22 -20.25
CA ARG A 182 -7.53 -3.50 -20.95
C ARG A 182 -8.64 -4.09 -20.06
N GLY A 183 -8.77 -3.57 -18.85
CA GLY A 183 -9.78 -4.03 -17.87
C GLY A 183 -9.35 -5.22 -17.01
N LEU A 184 -8.25 -5.86 -17.33
CA LEU A 184 -7.61 -6.85 -16.45
C LEU A 184 -6.78 -6.14 -15.38
N GLN A 185 -6.73 -6.74 -14.20
CA GLN A 185 -5.84 -6.28 -13.14
C GLN A 185 -5.17 -7.46 -12.43
N ALA A 186 -3.93 -7.25 -12.05
CA ALA A 186 -3.15 -8.20 -11.26
C ALA A 186 -2.20 -7.45 -10.33
N VAL A 187 -1.84 -8.08 -9.23
CA VAL A 187 -0.83 -7.53 -8.32
C VAL A 187 0.50 -8.20 -8.61
N SER A 188 1.51 -7.38 -8.89
CA SER A 188 2.91 -7.82 -8.99
C SER A 188 3.59 -7.57 -7.65
N THR A 189 3.84 -8.62 -6.90
CA THR A 189 4.66 -8.61 -5.69
C THR A 189 6.11 -8.77 -6.08
N THR A 190 7.00 -7.97 -5.50
CA THR A 190 8.43 -8.00 -5.84
C THR A 190 9.32 -7.84 -4.63
N GLU A 191 10.57 -8.20 -4.80
CA GLU A 191 11.70 -7.90 -3.91
C GLU A 191 12.53 -6.73 -4.47
N GLY A 192 11.85 -5.69 -4.96
CA GLY A 192 12.47 -4.53 -5.62
C GLY A 192 13.42 -3.73 -4.72
N GLY A 193 13.26 -3.79 -3.39
CA GLY A 193 14.20 -3.20 -2.46
C GLY A 193 15.61 -3.79 -2.53
N HIS A 194 15.74 -5.02 -3.04
CA HIS A 194 17.01 -5.72 -3.16
C HIS A 194 17.72 -5.51 -4.51
N ILE A 195 17.21 -4.68 -5.43
CA ILE A 195 17.96 -4.28 -6.62
C ILE A 195 19.18 -3.45 -6.22
N ALA A 196 20.19 -3.40 -7.08
CA ALA A 196 21.39 -2.62 -6.80
C ALA A 196 21.09 -1.12 -6.76
N PHE A 197 21.69 -0.41 -5.81
CA PHE A 197 21.69 1.05 -5.81
C PHE A 197 22.48 1.57 -7.02
N ALA A 198 21.87 2.48 -7.77
CA ALA A 198 22.45 3.15 -8.91
C ALA A 198 22.69 4.63 -8.57
N PRO A 199 23.94 5.08 -8.31
CA PRO A 199 24.25 6.47 -8.02
C PRO A 199 24.02 7.35 -9.25
N CYS A 200 23.48 8.55 -9.03
CA CYS A 200 23.15 9.51 -10.08
C CYS A 200 24.07 10.75 -10.12
N ASP A 201 24.90 10.93 -9.10
CA ASP A 201 25.87 12.03 -9.03
C ASP A 201 27.18 11.58 -8.36
N ASP A 202 28.21 12.44 -8.36
CA ASP A 202 29.53 12.13 -7.82
C ASP A 202 29.50 11.87 -6.31
N GLU A 203 28.66 12.58 -5.54
CA GLU A 203 28.50 12.31 -4.11
C GLU A 203 27.90 10.92 -3.85
N GLU A 204 26.90 10.52 -4.62
CA GLU A 204 26.31 9.18 -4.52
C GLU A 204 27.31 8.08 -4.96
N MET A 205 28.20 8.37 -5.90
CA MET A 205 29.29 7.45 -6.25
C MET A 205 30.27 7.26 -5.10
N GLU A 206 30.65 8.33 -4.39
CA GLU A 206 31.48 8.23 -3.20
C GLU A 206 30.75 7.50 -2.05
N LEU A 207 29.47 7.79 -1.83
CA LEU A 207 28.63 7.06 -0.88
C LEU A 207 28.65 5.55 -1.18
N LEU A 208 28.44 5.17 -2.43
CA LEU A 208 28.50 3.76 -2.83
C LEU A 208 29.86 3.14 -2.51
N ARG A 209 30.99 3.84 -2.78
CA ARG A 209 32.33 3.38 -2.43
C ARG A 209 32.51 3.17 -0.94
N VAL A 210 32.04 4.09 -0.11
CA VAL A 210 32.10 3.99 1.35
C VAL A 210 31.28 2.82 1.83
N MET A 211 30.03 2.71 1.38
CA MET A 211 29.10 1.65 1.82
C MET A 211 29.56 0.25 1.39
N ARG A 212 30.26 0.10 0.26
CA ARG A 212 30.85 -1.15 -0.18
C ARG A 212 31.97 -1.68 0.72
N ARG A 213 32.51 -0.85 1.61
CA ARG A 213 33.45 -1.35 2.64
C ARG A 213 32.73 -2.16 3.72
N GLN A 214 31.45 -1.89 3.95
CA GLN A 214 30.62 -2.57 4.95
C GLN A 214 29.74 -3.66 4.34
N PHE A 215 29.22 -3.45 3.13
CA PHE A 215 28.30 -4.34 2.45
C PHE A 215 28.91 -4.84 1.14
N ALA A 216 29.02 -6.16 0.96
CA ALA A 216 29.49 -6.76 -0.30
C ALA A 216 28.66 -6.28 -1.51
N ARG A 217 27.36 -6.07 -1.29
CA ARG A 217 26.41 -5.50 -2.25
C ARG A 217 25.56 -4.42 -1.57
N VAL A 218 25.52 -3.24 -2.16
CA VAL A 218 24.64 -2.15 -1.72
C VAL A 218 23.35 -2.21 -2.53
N SER A 219 22.27 -2.60 -1.89
CA SER A 219 20.91 -2.57 -2.46
C SER A 219 20.24 -1.23 -2.16
N VAL A 220 19.11 -0.96 -2.84
CA VAL A 220 18.25 0.18 -2.55
C VAL A 220 17.87 0.21 -1.06
N GLU A 221 17.47 -0.92 -0.49
CA GLU A 221 17.10 -1.04 0.91
C GLU A 221 18.24 -0.69 1.89
N ARG A 222 19.51 -0.96 1.52
CA ARG A 222 20.67 -0.58 2.36
C ARG A 222 20.82 0.93 2.55
N ILE A 223 20.11 1.72 1.73
CA ILE A 223 20.05 3.19 1.82
C ILE A 223 18.66 3.64 2.22
N LEU A 224 17.62 3.11 1.56
CA LEU A 224 16.23 3.54 1.71
C LEU A 224 15.46 2.61 2.66
N SER A 225 15.83 2.65 3.93
CA SER A 225 15.12 2.00 5.03
C SER A 225 15.44 2.73 6.34
N GLY A 226 14.82 2.35 7.45
CA GLY A 226 15.19 2.89 8.76
C GLY A 226 16.68 2.70 9.07
N PRO A 227 17.20 1.45 9.07
CA PRO A 227 18.64 1.20 9.20
C PRO A 227 19.48 1.85 8.09
N GLY A 228 18.92 1.96 6.87
CA GLY A 228 19.56 2.59 5.73
C GLY A 228 19.79 4.09 5.94
N LEU A 229 18.85 4.81 6.52
CA LEU A 229 19.00 6.23 6.87
C LEU A 229 20.16 6.45 7.87
N ALA A 230 20.30 5.58 8.86
CA ALA A 230 21.43 5.60 9.80
C ALA A 230 22.76 5.32 9.09
N SER A 231 22.78 4.31 8.20
CA SER A 231 23.97 3.97 7.40
C SER A 231 24.37 5.09 6.44
N LEU A 232 23.40 5.75 5.82
CA LEU A 232 23.62 6.90 4.93
C LEU A 232 24.21 8.07 5.71
N HIS A 233 23.73 8.34 6.93
CA HIS A 233 24.25 9.41 7.78
C HIS A 233 25.72 9.20 8.12
N GLN A 234 26.10 7.99 8.50
CA GLN A 234 27.49 7.63 8.75
C GLN A 234 28.36 7.70 7.48
N ALA A 235 27.85 7.20 6.35
CA ALA A 235 28.58 7.21 5.10
C ALA A 235 28.87 8.64 4.61
N LEU A 236 27.93 9.57 4.74
CA LEU A 236 28.14 11.00 4.44
C LEU A 236 29.22 11.62 5.33
N ALA A 237 29.27 11.29 6.61
CA ALA A 237 30.33 11.78 7.49
C ALA A 237 31.71 11.28 7.05
N VAL A 238 31.81 10.01 6.62
CA VAL A 238 33.06 9.45 6.09
C VAL A 238 33.47 10.11 4.78
N VAL A 239 32.52 10.40 3.88
CA VAL A 239 32.80 11.17 2.63
C VAL A 239 33.39 12.53 2.95
N ASP A 240 32.91 13.19 4.01
CA ASP A 240 33.42 14.49 4.47
C ASP A 240 34.75 14.39 5.27
N GLY A 241 35.29 13.19 5.43
CA GLY A 241 36.49 12.97 6.26
C GLY A 241 36.25 13.18 7.76
N ARG A 242 34.99 13.09 8.21
CA ARG A 242 34.60 13.27 9.61
C ARG A 242 34.27 11.92 10.27
N MET A 243 34.49 11.84 11.56
CA MET A 243 33.93 10.77 12.39
C MET A 243 32.65 11.27 13.04
N GLN A 244 31.63 10.45 13.09
CA GLN A 244 30.35 10.77 13.68
C GLN A 244 29.83 9.59 14.50
N GLU A 245 29.20 9.88 15.65
CA GLU A 245 28.54 8.87 16.42
C GLU A 245 27.31 8.31 15.67
N PRO A 246 27.04 7.02 15.81
CA PRO A 246 25.85 6.42 15.21
C PRO A 246 24.58 7.09 15.75
N LEU A 247 23.66 7.44 14.87
CA LEU A 247 22.33 7.94 15.21
C LEU A 247 21.28 7.01 14.63
N GLU A 248 20.21 6.78 15.37
CA GLU A 248 19.02 6.09 14.89
C GLU A 248 18.21 6.99 13.93
N ALA A 249 17.48 6.37 13.02
CA ALA A 249 16.68 7.08 12.02
C ALA A 249 15.72 8.13 12.62
N ALA A 250 15.09 7.81 13.75
CA ALA A 250 14.19 8.73 14.45
C ALA A 250 14.92 9.96 14.98
N GLU A 251 16.13 9.80 15.48
CA GLU A 251 16.95 10.91 16.00
C GLU A 251 17.48 11.77 14.85
N ILE A 252 17.90 11.17 13.74
CA ILE A 252 18.31 11.90 12.53
C ILE A 252 17.18 12.80 12.04
N THR A 253 15.97 12.26 11.90
CA THR A 253 14.80 13.04 11.44
C THR A 253 14.40 14.13 12.42
N ARG A 254 14.47 13.86 13.72
CA ARG A 254 14.22 14.85 14.79
C ARG A 254 15.21 16.00 14.74
N ARG A 255 16.51 15.69 14.64
CA ARG A 255 17.59 16.72 14.57
C ARG A 255 17.53 17.50 13.27
N ALA A 256 17.19 16.86 12.15
CA ALA A 256 16.99 17.55 10.87
C ALA A 256 15.90 18.63 11.00
N ARG A 257 14.76 18.31 11.63
CA ARG A 257 13.69 19.31 11.88
C ARG A 257 14.11 20.42 12.84
N ALA A 258 15.05 20.14 13.73
CA ALA A 258 15.65 21.13 14.63
C ALA A 258 16.74 21.99 13.98
N GLY A 259 17.06 21.77 12.69
CA GLY A 259 18.03 22.56 11.93
C GLY A 259 19.47 22.06 11.99
N ASP A 260 19.73 20.83 12.49
CA ASP A 260 21.07 20.23 12.41
C ASP A 260 21.46 20.00 10.96
N GLU A 261 22.50 20.65 10.49
CA GLU A 261 22.92 20.68 9.08
C GLU A 261 23.31 19.28 8.56
N SER A 262 23.98 18.46 9.38
CA SER A 262 24.39 17.11 9.02
C SER A 262 23.16 16.19 8.82
N CYS A 263 22.20 16.25 9.73
CA CYS A 263 20.98 15.51 9.65
C CYS A 263 20.07 16.01 8.51
N LEU A 264 20.00 17.33 8.26
CA LEU A 264 19.29 17.91 7.13
C LEU A 264 19.88 17.43 5.80
N ARG A 265 21.20 17.44 5.65
CA ARG A 265 21.87 16.92 4.45
C ARG A 265 21.53 15.43 4.24
N THR A 266 21.58 14.65 5.31
CA THR A 266 21.25 13.22 5.25
C THR A 266 19.82 12.99 4.79
N THR A 267 18.85 13.69 5.38
CA THR A 267 17.44 13.53 5.01
C THR A 267 17.15 14.03 3.60
N ARG A 268 17.78 15.12 3.15
CA ARG A 268 17.68 15.60 1.76
C ARG A 268 18.23 14.58 0.77
N ARG A 269 19.41 14.00 1.05
CA ARG A 269 20.02 12.98 0.19
C ARG A 269 19.17 11.72 0.14
N PHE A 270 18.63 11.28 1.27
CA PHE A 270 17.69 10.15 1.35
C PHE A 270 16.47 10.39 0.45
N CYS A 271 15.83 11.56 0.56
CA CYS A 271 14.65 11.89 -0.24
C CYS A 271 14.99 12.02 -1.74
N ALA A 272 16.16 12.55 -2.09
CA ALA A 272 16.64 12.63 -3.47
C ALA A 272 16.81 11.23 -4.09
N ILE A 273 17.47 10.31 -3.37
CA ILE A 273 17.64 8.91 -3.79
C ILE A 273 16.27 8.21 -3.89
N LEU A 274 15.37 8.46 -2.92
CA LEU A 274 14.00 7.92 -2.98
C LEU A 274 13.27 8.37 -4.25
N GLY A 275 13.42 9.63 -4.63
CA GLY A 275 12.87 10.17 -5.89
C GLY A 275 13.43 9.45 -7.12
N SER A 276 14.76 9.27 -7.19
CA SER A 276 15.41 8.55 -8.29
C SER A 276 14.88 7.13 -8.42
N VAL A 277 14.85 6.37 -7.32
CA VAL A 277 14.36 4.98 -7.28
C VAL A 277 12.88 4.89 -7.64
N ALA A 278 12.05 5.79 -7.13
CA ALA A 278 10.63 5.84 -7.47
C ALA A 278 10.40 6.09 -8.95
N GLY A 279 11.19 6.99 -9.57
CA GLY A 279 11.16 7.24 -11.00
C GLY A 279 11.63 6.04 -11.84
N ASP A 280 12.63 5.29 -11.38
CA ASP A 280 13.10 4.07 -12.04
C ASP A 280 12.02 2.97 -12.03
N PHE A 281 11.32 2.78 -10.91
CA PHE A 281 10.18 1.87 -10.85
C PHE A 281 8.99 2.38 -11.68
N ALA A 282 8.78 3.70 -11.76
CA ALA A 282 7.78 4.27 -12.66
C ALA A 282 8.04 3.90 -14.13
N LEU A 283 9.30 3.94 -14.56
CA LEU A 283 9.72 3.53 -15.90
C LEU A 283 9.60 2.01 -16.08
N ALA A 284 10.10 1.22 -15.13
CA ALA A 284 10.13 -0.24 -15.21
C ALA A 284 8.73 -0.86 -15.33
N TYR A 285 7.74 -0.29 -14.63
CA TYR A 285 6.35 -0.76 -14.65
C TYR A 285 5.45 0.00 -15.62
N GLY A 286 5.94 1.06 -16.26
CA GLY A 286 5.08 1.94 -17.05
C GLY A 286 3.96 2.56 -16.21
N ALA A 287 4.26 3.02 -14.99
CA ALA A 287 3.31 3.35 -13.93
C ALA A 287 2.56 4.68 -14.18
N ARG A 288 1.89 4.80 -15.32
CA ARG A 288 1.13 6.01 -15.69
C ARG A 288 -0.10 6.27 -14.81
N GLY A 289 -0.54 5.27 -14.07
CA GLY A 289 -1.55 5.39 -13.01
C GLY A 289 -1.01 6.03 -11.73
N GLY A 290 0.30 6.31 -11.67
CA GLY A 290 0.93 7.00 -10.56
C GLY A 290 1.88 6.16 -9.73
N VAL A 291 2.67 6.84 -8.90
CA VAL A 291 3.55 6.21 -7.91
C VAL A 291 3.15 6.69 -6.51
N CYS A 292 2.87 5.74 -5.64
CA CYS A 292 2.50 6.02 -4.27
C CYS A 292 3.65 5.61 -3.34
N ILE A 293 4.19 6.57 -2.60
CA ILE A 293 5.20 6.33 -1.57
C ILE A 293 4.48 5.87 -0.31
N ALA A 294 4.93 4.77 0.28
CA ALA A 294 4.35 4.18 1.49
C ALA A 294 5.44 3.72 2.47
N GLY A 295 5.04 3.17 3.59
CA GLY A 295 5.95 2.64 4.62
C GLY A 295 6.20 3.62 5.76
N GLY A 296 6.43 3.06 6.95
CA GLY A 296 6.44 3.82 8.19
C GLY A 296 7.57 4.86 8.31
N VAL A 297 8.67 4.72 7.56
CA VAL A 297 9.73 5.75 7.49
C VAL A 297 9.27 6.91 6.62
N ALA A 298 8.68 6.62 5.44
CA ALA A 298 8.16 7.65 4.55
C ALA A 298 7.06 8.48 5.23
N GLU A 299 6.12 7.84 5.90
CA GLU A 299 5.02 8.50 6.62
C GLU A 299 5.57 9.48 7.67
N LYS A 300 6.54 9.03 8.47
CA LYS A 300 7.20 9.88 9.48
C LYS A 300 8.05 11.01 8.89
N MET A 301 8.41 10.93 7.61
CA MET A 301 9.22 11.92 6.88
C MET A 301 8.41 12.71 5.86
N ALA A 302 7.10 12.68 5.89
CA ALA A 302 6.22 13.29 4.88
C ALA A 302 6.53 14.76 4.60
N ASP A 303 6.75 15.55 5.64
CA ASP A 303 7.16 16.95 5.57
C ASP A 303 8.52 17.13 4.91
N LEU A 304 9.50 16.29 5.26
CA LEU A 304 10.85 16.32 4.70
C LEU A 304 10.86 15.89 3.22
N ILE A 305 10.09 14.88 2.85
CA ILE A 305 9.96 14.42 1.47
C ILE A 305 9.34 15.53 0.61
N ASN A 306 8.25 16.14 1.08
CA ASN A 306 7.56 17.19 0.34
C ASN A 306 8.39 18.48 0.15
N ALA A 307 9.32 18.74 1.08
CA ALA A 307 10.21 19.91 1.04
C ALA A 307 11.58 19.61 0.39
N SER A 308 11.74 18.44 -0.26
CA SER A 308 13.02 17.99 -0.80
C SER A 308 13.06 17.95 -2.33
N ASP A 309 14.20 17.51 -2.87
CA ASP A 309 14.39 17.26 -4.30
C ASP A 309 13.77 15.93 -4.77
N PHE A 310 12.91 15.28 -3.97
CA PHE A 310 12.25 14.02 -4.33
C PHE A 310 11.64 14.09 -5.73
N ARG A 311 10.81 15.10 -5.99
CA ARG A 311 10.13 15.22 -7.29
C ARG A 311 11.08 15.54 -8.43
N ALA A 312 12.04 16.41 -8.21
CA ALA A 312 13.05 16.75 -9.23
C ALA A 312 13.85 15.50 -9.65
N ARG A 313 14.25 14.69 -8.68
CA ARG A 313 14.98 13.44 -8.93
C ARG A 313 14.11 12.33 -9.52
N PHE A 314 12.80 12.28 -9.20
CA PHE A 314 11.83 11.43 -9.86
C PHE A 314 11.71 11.73 -11.34
N ASP A 315 11.71 13.02 -11.70
CA ASP A 315 11.55 13.49 -13.06
C ASP A 315 12.84 13.40 -13.88
N ASP A 316 14.00 13.42 -13.23
CA ASP A 316 15.31 13.37 -13.89
C ASP A 316 15.58 11.97 -14.48
N LYS A 317 15.03 11.74 -15.66
CA LYS A 317 15.15 10.49 -16.44
C LYS A 317 15.64 10.75 -17.88
N GLY A 318 16.45 11.80 -18.06
CA GLY A 318 17.03 12.13 -19.35
C GLY A 318 15.95 12.28 -20.44
N ARG A 319 16.06 11.54 -21.52
CA ARG A 319 15.07 11.60 -22.61
C ARG A 319 13.64 11.19 -22.20
N PHE A 320 13.45 10.57 -21.04
CA PHE A 320 12.15 10.20 -20.49
C PHE A 320 11.59 11.17 -19.45
N THR A 321 12.23 12.32 -19.23
CA THR A 321 11.77 13.35 -18.28
C THR A 321 10.32 13.76 -18.52
N ALA A 322 9.92 14.03 -19.76
CA ALA A 322 8.52 14.36 -20.07
C ALA A 322 7.54 13.23 -19.75
N TYR A 323 7.98 11.97 -19.86
CA TYR A 323 7.18 10.81 -19.48
C TYR A 323 6.95 10.75 -17.98
N THR A 324 8.00 10.91 -17.17
CA THR A 324 7.90 10.88 -15.70
C THR A 324 7.17 12.10 -15.14
N GLN A 325 7.34 13.27 -15.72
CA GLN A 325 6.59 14.50 -15.37
C GLN A 325 5.07 14.32 -15.51
N ALA A 326 4.61 13.47 -16.44
CA ALA A 326 3.21 13.16 -16.63
C ALA A 326 2.66 12.12 -15.64
N ILE A 327 3.48 11.60 -14.71
CA ILE A 327 3.09 10.61 -13.71
C ILE A 327 2.88 11.32 -12.36
N PRO A 328 1.70 11.21 -11.76
CA PRO A 328 1.46 11.73 -10.42
C PRO A 328 2.21 10.94 -9.36
N THR A 329 2.63 11.64 -8.30
CA THR A 329 3.27 11.03 -7.13
C THR A 329 2.56 11.46 -5.86
N TRP A 330 2.29 10.50 -4.98
CA TRP A 330 1.66 10.71 -3.67
C TRP A 330 2.41 9.97 -2.56
N LEU A 331 2.17 10.40 -1.34
CA LEU A 331 2.52 9.65 -0.15
C LEU A 331 1.23 9.17 0.50
N LEU A 332 1.18 7.88 0.83
CA LEU A 332 0.07 7.25 1.52
C LEU A 332 0.13 7.58 3.02
N SER A 333 -0.93 8.20 3.52
CA SER A 333 -1.10 8.55 4.92
C SER A 333 -2.37 7.87 5.46
N SER A 334 -2.41 6.55 5.35
CA SER A 334 -3.56 5.75 5.80
C SER A 334 -3.11 4.62 6.70
N THR A 335 -3.61 4.60 7.92
CA THR A 335 -3.35 3.52 8.87
C THR A 335 -4.10 2.23 8.54
N ASP A 336 -5.09 2.30 7.65
CA ASP A 336 -5.98 1.19 7.31
C ASP A 336 -5.68 0.55 5.96
N ALA A 337 -4.85 1.17 5.14
CA ALA A 337 -4.65 0.74 3.76
C ALA A 337 -4.25 -0.74 3.64
N ALA A 338 -3.31 -1.23 4.47
CA ALA A 338 -2.92 -2.63 4.46
C ALA A 338 -4.10 -3.57 4.81
N LEU A 339 -4.92 -3.19 5.79
CA LEU A 339 -6.12 -3.96 6.18
C LEU A 339 -7.19 -3.96 5.08
N ILE A 340 -7.40 -2.80 4.43
CA ILE A 340 -8.32 -2.68 3.28
C ILE A 340 -7.84 -3.54 2.12
N GLY A 341 -6.55 -3.49 1.81
CA GLY A 341 -5.96 -4.29 0.75
C GLY A 341 -6.00 -5.79 1.04
N ALA A 342 -5.75 -6.19 2.29
CA ALA A 342 -5.90 -7.57 2.72
C ALA A 342 -7.34 -8.07 2.51
N ALA A 343 -8.35 -7.28 2.90
CA ALA A 343 -9.75 -7.66 2.66
C ALA A 343 -10.05 -7.90 1.17
N GLN A 344 -9.53 -7.02 0.30
CA GLN A 344 -9.75 -7.11 -1.14
C GLN A 344 -8.95 -8.24 -1.82
N ALA A 345 -7.83 -8.67 -1.23
CA ALA A 345 -7.03 -9.77 -1.76
C ALA A 345 -7.79 -11.11 -1.80
N LEU A 346 -8.90 -11.24 -1.08
CA LEU A 346 -9.81 -12.41 -1.17
C LEU A 346 -10.65 -12.43 -2.45
N GLU A 347 -10.78 -11.30 -3.14
CA GLU A 347 -11.62 -11.15 -4.33
C GLU A 347 -10.80 -11.17 -5.64
N LEU A 348 -9.47 -11.17 -5.53
CA LEU A 348 -8.52 -11.31 -6.62
C LEU A 348 -8.08 -12.77 -6.81
#